data_a77fcf7791d97b9b001d9e897b929233
#
_entry.id   a77fcf7791d97b9b001d9e897b929233
#
_cell.length_a   1.000
_cell.length_b   1.000
_cell.length_c   1.000
_cell.angle_alpha   90.00
_cell.angle_beta   90.00
_cell.angle_gamma   90.00
#
_symmetry.space_group_name_H-M   'P 1'
#
loop_
_entity.id
_entity.type
_entity.pdbx_description
1 polymer ?
#
loop_
_entity_poly.entity_id
_entity_poly.type
_entity_poly.pdbx_seq_one_letter_code
_entity_poly.pdbx_strand_id
1 'polypeptide(L)'
;MRRLTTAILFTAIALLALSGIDSKACSNVLVTKGASTDGSNIISYAADSHQLYGELYFRKAASWNPGDMRRIDEWDTGKHLGFIPEIARTYQRVGNMNEHQLIIAETTYGGRSELFDSTGIMDYGSLIYVALERAKTAREAIDVIVDLANTYGYYSSGESFSIADKDEVWVMDLIGKGHKLVNGENVRKGIVWVARRVPDGYICAHANQARISTFPLNDPENC
;
A
#
# COMPACT_ATOMS: atom_id res chain seq x y z
N MET A 1 1.31 52.26 -18.20
CA MET A 1 0.58 51.42 -17.23
C MET A 1 0.15 50.05 -17.83
N ARG A 2 -0.53 49.95 -18.98
CA ARG A 2 -0.97 48.66 -19.57
C ARG A 2 0.15 47.65 -19.84
N ARG A 3 1.36 48.06 -20.29
CA ARG A 3 2.49 47.16 -20.56
C ARG A 3 3.13 46.57 -19.30
N LEU A 4 3.09 47.30 -18.18
CA LEU A 4 3.64 46.83 -16.90
C LEU A 4 2.73 45.75 -16.26
N THR A 5 1.42 45.96 -16.33
CA THR A 5 0.43 44.99 -15.85
C THR A 5 0.47 43.67 -16.65
N THR A 6 0.67 43.75 -17.97
CA THR A 6 0.81 42.55 -18.82
C THR A 6 2.08 41.78 -18.50
N ALA A 7 3.20 42.46 -18.28
CA ALA A 7 4.47 41.81 -17.91
C ALA A 7 4.37 41.12 -16.54
N ILE A 8 3.78 41.77 -15.55
CA ILE A 8 3.56 41.20 -14.20
C ILE A 8 2.65 39.96 -14.27
N LEU A 9 1.61 40.01 -15.09
CA LEU A 9 0.69 38.87 -15.26
C LEU A 9 1.41 37.69 -15.93
N PHE A 10 2.22 37.90 -16.96
CA PHE A 10 3.02 36.84 -17.60
C PHE A 10 4.08 36.26 -16.66
N THR A 11 4.73 37.08 -15.83
CA THR A 11 5.71 36.62 -14.85
C THR A 11 5.04 35.79 -13.74
N ALA A 12 3.85 36.21 -13.29
CA ALA A 12 3.08 35.46 -12.29
C ALA A 12 2.59 34.09 -12.82
N ILE A 13 2.14 34.04 -14.09
CA ILE A 13 1.75 32.78 -14.74
C ILE A 13 2.96 31.87 -14.97
N ALA A 14 4.11 32.41 -15.36
CA ALA A 14 5.34 31.65 -15.53
C ALA A 14 5.86 31.12 -14.19
N LEU A 15 5.77 31.86 -13.09
CA LEU A 15 6.12 31.42 -11.75
C LEU A 15 5.16 30.33 -11.21
N LEU A 16 3.88 30.41 -11.52
CA LEU A 16 2.90 29.36 -11.22
C LEU A 16 3.11 28.07 -12.05
N ALA A 17 3.60 28.20 -13.29
CA ALA A 17 3.95 27.05 -14.14
C ALA A 17 5.29 26.40 -13.76
N LEU A 18 6.15 27.12 -13.00
CA LEU A 18 7.44 26.60 -12.48
C LEU A 18 7.33 26.04 -11.06
N SER A 19 6.21 26.20 -10.37
CA SER A 19 5.91 25.40 -9.20
C SER A 19 5.59 23.98 -9.69
N GLY A 20 6.62 23.19 -9.91
CA GLY A 20 6.48 21.75 -10.14
C GLY A 20 5.66 21.20 -8.98
N ILE A 21 4.39 20.88 -9.23
CA ILE A 21 3.64 20.01 -8.36
C ILE A 21 4.39 18.68 -8.50
N ASP A 22 5.12 18.27 -7.47
CA ASP A 22 5.62 16.90 -7.36
C ASP A 22 4.40 15.97 -7.37
N SER A 23 3.92 15.65 -8.57
CA SER A 23 2.86 14.68 -8.78
C SER A 23 3.48 13.30 -8.62
N LYS A 24 3.45 12.77 -7.43
CA LYS A 24 3.62 11.33 -7.23
C LYS A 24 2.32 10.69 -7.70
N ALA A 25 2.36 10.00 -8.81
CA ALA A 25 1.17 9.43 -9.44
C ALA A 25 1.36 7.94 -9.68
N CYS A 26 1.16 7.11 -8.63
CA CYS A 26 1.02 5.67 -8.82
C CYS A 26 -0.29 5.36 -9.54
N SER A 27 -0.33 4.29 -10.32
CA SER A 27 -1.55 3.85 -11.02
C SER A 27 -1.65 2.34 -11.02
N ASN A 28 -2.82 1.82 -10.67
CA ASN A 28 -3.12 0.39 -10.72
C ASN A 28 -4.33 0.14 -11.60
N VAL A 29 -4.27 -0.95 -12.38
CA VAL A 29 -5.41 -1.53 -13.08
C VAL A 29 -5.55 -2.97 -12.64
N LEU A 30 -6.76 -3.33 -12.18
CA LEU A 30 -7.13 -4.65 -11.73
C LEU A 30 -8.13 -5.24 -12.71
N VAL A 31 -7.87 -6.44 -13.20
CA VAL A 31 -8.75 -7.18 -14.12
C VAL A 31 -9.09 -8.50 -13.46
N THR A 32 -10.39 -8.76 -13.29
CA THR A 32 -10.84 -10.06 -12.76
C THR A 32 -10.85 -11.13 -13.86
N LYS A 33 -10.80 -12.39 -13.47
CA LYS A 33 -10.74 -13.53 -14.39
C LYS A 33 -11.89 -13.56 -15.41
N GLY A 34 -13.09 -13.13 -15.04
CA GLY A 34 -14.23 -13.03 -15.94
C GLY A 34 -14.15 -11.88 -16.94
N ALA A 35 -13.23 -10.92 -16.75
CA ALA A 35 -12.97 -9.80 -17.66
C ALA A 35 -11.68 -10.00 -18.49
N SER A 36 -10.85 -10.96 -18.15
CA SER A 36 -9.63 -11.28 -18.88
C SER A 36 -9.89 -12.27 -20.03
N THR A 37 -9.01 -12.30 -21.01
CA THR A 37 -9.16 -13.19 -22.20
C THR A 37 -8.74 -14.63 -21.93
N ASP A 38 -7.93 -14.85 -20.90
CA ASP A 38 -7.34 -16.16 -20.55
C ASP A 38 -7.82 -16.71 -19.19
N GLY A 39 -8.76 -16.01 -18.54
CA GLY A 39 -9.28 -16.42 -17.24
C GLY A 39 -8.35 -16.14 -16.05
N SER A 40 -7.32 -15.32 -16.23
CA SER A 40 -6.43 -14.91 -15.13
C SER A 40 -6.91 -13.63 -14.43
N ASN A 41 -6.60 -13.50 -13.14
CA ASN A 41 -6.64 -12.20 -12.47
C ASN A 41 -5.35 -11.44 -12.74
N ILE A 42 -5.45 -10.15 -13.07
CA ILE A 42 -4.31 -9.32 -13.46
C ILE A 42 -4.29 -8.05 -12.61
N ILE A 43 -3.12 -7.68 -12.09
CA ILE A 43 -2.85 -6.35 -11.54
C ILE A 43 -1.70 -5.74 -12.33
N SER A 44 -1.94 -4.58 -12.95
CA SER A 44 -0.90 -3.70 -13.47
C SER A 44 -0.56 -2.67 -12.40
N TYR A 45 0.72 -2.48 -12.11
CA TYR A 45 1.19 -1.56 -11.10
C TYR A 45 2.30 -0.66 -11.67
N ALA A 46 2.06 0.64 -11.63
CA ALA A 46 3.05 1.66 -11.90
C ALA A 46 3.27 2.49 -10.64
N ALA A 47 4.47 2.41 -10.07
CA ALA A 47 4.90 3.24 -8.94
C ALA A 47 5.77 4.37 -9.47
N ASP A 48 5.32 5.62 -9.31
CA ASP A 48 6.10 6.78 -9.69
C ASP A 48 6.99 7.22 -8.53
N SER A 49 8.29 7.08 -8.71
CA SER A 49 9.28 7.45 -7.70
C SER A 49 10.44 8.23 -8.33
N HIS A 50 10.94 9.23 -7.61
CA HIS A 50 12.16 9.94 -7.97
C HIS A 50 13.43 9.25 -7.43
N GLN A 51 13.31 8.24 -6.59
CA GLN A 51 14.39 7.62 -5.83
C GLN A 51 14.54 6.13 -6.09
N LEU A 52 13.43 5.44 -6.37
CA LEU A 52 13.42 3.99 -6.55
C LEU A 52 13.51 3.61 -8.03
N TYR A 53 14.22 2.52 -8.30
CA TYR A 53 14.26 1.91 -9.63
C TYR A 53 13.24 0.78 -9.73
N GLY A 54 12.75 0.52 -10.94
CA GLY A 54 11.92 -0.64 -11.22
C GLY A 54 12.75 -1.92 -11.26
N GLU A 55 13.02 -2.50 -10.10
CA GLU A 55 13.76 -3.75 -9.95
C GLU A 55 12.82 -4.91 -9.63
N LEU A 56 13.18 -6.11 -10.09
CA LEU A 56 12.56 -7.35 -9.65
C LEU A 56 13.24 -7.85 -8.37
N TYR A 57 12.76 -7.41 -7.23
CA TYR A 57 13.26 -7.86 -5.93
C TYR A 57 12.88 -9.31 -5.68
N PHE A 58 13.88 -10.18 -5.68
CA PHE A 58 13.70 -11.58 -5.38
C PHE A 58 14.04 -11.90 -3.93
N ARG A 59 13.16 -12.62 -3.24
CA ARG A 59 13.44 -13.22 -1.94
C ARG A 59 13.04 -14.69 -1.94
N LYS A 60 14.01 -15.55 -1.63
CA LYS A 60 13.80 -16.99 -1.54
C LYS A 60 12.97 -17.34 -0.29
N ALA A 61 12.14 -18.37 -0.41
CA ALA A 61 11.50 -19.00 0.74
C ALA A 61 12.54 -19.45 1.79
N ALA A 62 12.21 -19.27 3.06
CA ALA A 62 13.12 -19.62 4.16
C ALA A 62 12.37 -20.25 5.34
N SER A 63 13.11 -20.98 6.16
CA SER A 63 12.66 -21.46 7.46
C SER A 63 13.44 -20.74 8.55
N TRP A 64 12.75 -20.38 9.62
CA TRP A 64 13.26 -19.54 10.69
C TRP A 64 13.12 -20.25 12.05
N ASN A 65 14.03 -19.99 12.96
CA ASN A 65 13.94 -20.50 14.31
C ASN A 65 13.09 -19.58 15.19
N PRO A 66 12.50 -20.10 16.28
CA PRO A 66 11.88 -19.25 17.29
C PRO A 66 12.87 -18.21 17.83
N GLY A 67 12.47 -16.93 17.76
CA GLY A 67 13.30 -15.81 18.19
C GLY A 67 14.07 -15.11 17.06
N ASP A 68 14.09 -15.66 15.84
CA ASP A 68 14.63 -14.94 14.69
C ASP A 68 13.80 -13.68 14.43
N MET A 69 14.50 -12.57 14.16
CA MET A 69 13.90 -11.25 13.99
C MET A 69 14.17 -10.72 12.60
N ARG A 70 13.14 -10.14 12.00
CA ARG A 70 13.21 -9.42 10.75
C ARG A 70 13.43 -7.93 11.01
N ARG A 71 14.45 -7.36 10.43
CA ARG A 71 14.65 -5.92 10.38
C ARG A 71 13.62 -5.28 9.43
N ILE A 72 13.01 -4.20 9.86
CA ILE A 72 12.09 -3.37 9.07
C ILE A 72 12.74 -2.02 8.85
N ASP A 73 12.89 -1.67 7.60
CA ASP A 73 13.36 -0.37 7.15
C ASP A 73 12.28 0.26 6.26
N GLU A 74 12.03 1.55 6.39
CA GLU A 74 11.12 2.28 5.53
C GLU A 74 11.52 2.13 4.06
N TRP A 75 10.57 1.82 3.23
CA TRP A 75 10.80 1.47 1.84
C TRP A 75 11.45 2.60 1.03
N ASP A 76 10.93 3.82 1.16
CA ASP A 76 11.37 4.95 0.33
C ASP A 76 12.76 5.47 0.71
N THR A 77 13.11 5.50 1.99
CA THR A 77 14.32 6.16 2.50
C THR A 77 15.36 5.20 3.06
N GLY A 78 14.98 3.94 3.32
CA GLY A 78 15.82 2.97 4.01
C GLY A 78 16.02 3.28 5.50
N LYS A 79 15.24 4.20 6.07
CA LYS A 79 15.28 4.50 7.50
C LYS A 79 14.92 3.27 8.31
N HIS A 80 15.78 2.91 9.26
CA HIS A 80 15.46 1.81 10.17
C HIS A 80 14.28 2.16 11.08
N LEU A 81 13.23 1.34 11.07
CA LEU A 81 12.01 1.51 11.85
C LEU A 81 11.97 0.59 13.06
N GLY A 82 12.45 -0.64 12.96
CA GLY A 82 12.41 -1.61 14.05
C GLY A 82 12.60 -3.05 13.61
N PHE A 83 12.15 -3.97 14.46
CA PHE A 83 12.20 -5.40 14.21
C PHE A 83 10.86 -6.06 14.52
N ILE A 84 10.51 -7.08 13.74
CA ILE A 84 9.36 -7.96 13.99
C ILE A 84 9.83 -9.41 14.06
N PRO A 85 9.15 -10.32 14.78
CA PRO A 85 9.46 -11.74 14.74
C PRO A 85 9.27 -12.34 13.35
N GLU A 86 10.19 -13.21 12.92
CA GLU A 86 9.94 -14.07 11.77
C GLU A 86 8.96 -15.18 12.15
N ILE A 87 8.17 -15.64 11.15
CA ILE A 87 7.34 -16.85 11.29
C ILE A 87 8.17 -18.08 10.92
N ALA A 88 7.74 -19.27 11.32
CA ALA A 88 8.49 -20.51 11.10
C ALA A 88 8.88 -20.76 9.64
N ARG A 89 8.07 -20.28 8.68
CA ARG A 89 8.36 -20.37 7.24
C ARG A 89 7.80 -19.17 6.50
N THR A 90 8.65 -18.56 5.68
CA THR A 90 8.27 -17.52 4.73
C THR A 90 8.25 -18.05 3.31
N TYR A 91 7.34 -17.51 2.47
CA TYR A 91 7.20 -17.88 1.07
C TYR A 91 8.18 -17.11 0.19
N GLN A 92 8.49 -17.70 -0.96
CA GLN A 92 9.27 -17.06 -2.01
C GLN A 92 8.44 -15.97 -2.69
N ARG A 93 9.08 -14.84 -2.99
CA ARG A 93 8.49 -13.78 -3.79
C ARG A 93 9.44 -13.23 -4.83
N VAL A 94 8.88 -12.70 -5.91
CA VAL A 94 9.59 -11.91 -6.91
C VAL A 94 8.76 -10.66 -7.22
N GLY A 95 9.37 -9.49 -7.06
CA GLY A 95 8.62 -8.24 -7.13
C GLY A 95 7.41 -8.26 -6.18
N ASN A 96 6.24 -7.98 -6.73
CA ASN A 96 4.97 -7.88 -6.01
C ASN A 96 4.12 -9.17 -6.07
N MET A 97 4.73 -10.32 -6.40
CA MET A 97 4.05 -11.62 -6.47
C MET A 97 4.80 -12.69 -5.68
N ASN A 98 4.07 -13.62 -5.07
CA ASN A 98 4.66 -14.79 -4.40
C ASN A 98 4.41 -16.12 -5.14
N GLU A 99 4.98 -17.20 -4.62
CA GLU A 99 4.88 -18.56 -5.20
C GLU A 99 3.46 -19.16 -5.20
N HIS A 100 2.51 -18.53 -4.50
CA HIS A 100 1.09 -18.92 -4.47
C HIS A 100 0.23 -18.09 -5.44
N GLN A 101 0.85 -17.29 -6.32
CA GLN A 101 0.16 -16.36 -7.24
C GLN A 101 -0.58 -15.23 -6.52
N LEU A 102 -0.21 -14.94 -5.26
CA LEU A 102 -0.70 -13.76 -4.57
C LEU A 102 0.06 -12.54 -5.06
N ILE A 103 -0.67 -11.49 -5.44
CA ILE A 103 -0.15 -10.21 -5.93
C ILE A 103 -0.62 -9.11 -4.98
N ILE A 104 0.28 -8.20 -4.59
CA ILE A 104 -0.05 -7.00 -3.81
C ILE A 104 0.64 -5.80 -4.45
N ALA A 105 -0.15 -4.79 -4.81
CA ALA A 105 0.31 -3.50 -5.31
C ALA A 105 -0.38 -2.38 -4.53
N GLU A 106 0.02 -1.13 -4.72
CA GLU A 106 -0.54 -0.01 -3.96
C GLU A 106 -0.62 1.29 -4.77
N THR A 107 -1.35 2.26 -4.22
CA THR A 107 -1.25 3.68 -4.53
C THR A 107 -1.44 4.50 -3.26
N THR A 108 -0.49 5.39 -2.96
CA THR A 108 -0.58 6.30 -1.81
C THR A 108 -1.55 7.44 -2.08
N TYR A 109 -2.55 7.65 -1.22
CA TYR A 109 -3.47 8.79 -1.35
C TYR A 109 -3.28 9.89 -0.30
N GLY A 110 -2.32 9.75 0.60
CA GLY A 110 -2.03 10.74 1.64
C GLY A 110 -3.03 10.68 2.79
N GLY A 111 -4.01 11.58 2.79
CA GLY A 111 -4.97 11.71 3.88
C GLY A 111 -4.59 12.79 4.89
N ARG A 112 -5.14 12.70 6.10
CA ARG A 112 -4.94 13.69 7.16
C ARG A 112 -3.60 13.44 7.86
N SER A 113 -2.73 14.44 7.90
CA SER A 113 -1.38 14.33 8.47
C SER A 113 -1.35 13.95 9.95
N GLU A 114 -2.37 14.31 10.72
CA GLU A 114 -2.50 13.96 12.14
C GLU A 114 -2.79 12.46 12.37
N LEU A 115 -3.11 11.71 11.32
CA LEU A 115 -3.31 10.26 11.38
C LEU A 115 -2.03 9.47 11.10
N PHE A 116 -0.94 10.15 10.74
CA PHE A 116 0.36 9.51 10.61
C PHE A 116 0.89 9.06 11.98
N ASP A 117 1.34 7.81 12.09
CA ASP A 117 1.93 7.26 13.32
C ASP A 117 3.46 7.23 13.21
N SER A 118 4.12 8.28 13.69
CA SER A 118 5.59 8.38 13.71
C SER A 118 6.27 7.36 14.64
N THR A 119 5.51 6.60 15.42
CA THR A 119 6.01 5.55 16.32
C THR A 119 5.81 4.15 15.76
N GLY A 120 5.09 4.04 14.64
CA GLY A 120 4.89 2.78 13.93
C GLY A 120 6.19 2.28 13.29
N ILE A 121 6.26 0.99 13.04
CA ILE A 121 7.41 0.36 12.39
C ILE A 121 7.07 -0.38 11.10
N MET A 122 5.79 -0.40 10.71
CA MET A 122 5.36 -0.98 9.44
C MET A 122 4.97 0.14 8.48
N ASP A 123 5.76 0.37 7.44
CA ASP A 123 5.40 1.22 6.32
C ASP A 123 4.64 0.42 5.24
N TYR A 124 4.11 1.10 4.22
CA TYR A 124 3.32 0.46 3.16
C TYR A 124 4.11 -0.62 2.40
N GLY A 125 5.37 -0.36 2.06
CA GLY A 125 6.22 -1.32 1.34
C GLY A 125 6.55 -2.54 2.18
N SER A 126 6.85 -2.37 3.47
CA SER A 126 7.06 -3.49 4.39
C SER A 126 5.79 -4.32 4.57
N LEU A 127 4.60 -3.69 4.64
CA LEU A 127 3.33 -4.43 4.68
C LEU A 127 3.15 -5.31 3.45
N ILE A 128 3.41 -4.79 2.23
CA ILE A 128 3.33 -5.56 0.98
C ILE A 128 4.24 -6.78 1.05
N TYR A 129 5.54 -6.56 1.31
CA TYR A 129 6.50 -7.64 1.20
C TYR A 129 6.39 -8.67 2.33
N VAL A 130 6.03 -8.25 3.54
CA VAL A 130 5.81 -9.19 4.65
C VAL A 130 4.54 -9.99 4.44
N ALA A 131 3.47 -9.37 3.91
CA ALA A 131 2.24 -10.10 3.59
C ALA A 131 2.46 -11.13 2.46
N LEU A 132 3.19 -10.77 1.39
CA LEU A 132 3.55 -11.71 0.33
C LEU A 132 4.35 -12.91 0.85
N GLU A 133 5.16 -12.73 1.89
CA GLU A 133 5.97 -13.80 2.47
C GLU A 133 5.21 -14.64 3.50
N ARG A 134 4.00 -14.21 3.94
CA ARG A 134 3.24 -14.85 5.03
C ARG A 134 1.86 -15.34 4.62
N ALA A 135 1.32 -14.88 3.49
CA ALA A 135 -0.03 -15.21 3.02
C ALA A 135 0.00 -15.99 1.70
N LYS A 136 -1.03 -16.80 1.47
CA LYS A 136 -1.23 -17.59 0.23
C LYS A 136 -2.39 -17.04 -0.60
N THR A 137 -3.35 -16.41 0.05
CA THR A 137 -4.57 -15.91 -0.58
C THR A 137 -4.74 -14.41 -0.34
N ALA A 138 -5.58 -13.77 -1.13
CA ALA A 138 -5.89 -12.35 -0.99
C ALA A 138 -6.49 -12.05 0.41
N ARG A 139 -7.36 -12.90 0.92
CA ARG A 139 -7.96 -12.73 2.26
C ARG A 139 -6.94 -12.88 3.38
N GLU A 140 -6.09 -13.92 3.32
CA GLU A 140 -4.98 -14.06 4.26
C GLU A 140 -4.03 -12.85 4.24
N ALA A 141 -3.79 -12.26 3.06
CA ALA A 141 -2.96 -11.06 2.93
C ALA A 141 -3.59 -9.84 3.62
N ILE A 142 -4.91 -9.66 3.47
CA ILE A 142 -5.66 -8.60 4.17
C ILE A 142 -5.50 -8.77 5.68
N ASP A 143 -5.73 -9.99 6.20
CA ASP A 143 -5.59 -10.29 7.63
C ASP A 143 -4.17 -10.02 8.13
N VAL A 144 -3.14 -10.47 7.40
CA VAL A 144 -1.73 -10.23 7.76
C VAL A 144 -1.39 -8.74 7.78
N ILE A 145 -1.86 -7.97 6.79
CA ILE A 145 -1.65 -6.50 6.74
C ILE A 145 -2.28 -5.84 7.97
N VAL A 146 -3.52 -6.19 8.27
CA VAL A 146 -4.26 -5.64 9.44
C VAL A 146 -3.56 -5.99 10.75
N ASP A 147 -3.18 -7.24 10.93
CA ASP A 147 -2.50 -7.72 12.14
C ASP A 147 -1.15 -7.03 12.35
N LEU A 148 -0.34 -6.92 11.30
CA LEU A 148 0.95 -6.25 11.35
C LEU A 148 0.81 -4.77 11.70
N ALA A 149 -0.08 -4.06 11.01
CA ALA A 149 -0.29 -2.63 11.24
C ALA A 149 -0.86 -2.35 12.65
N ASN A 150 -1.78 -3.20 13.13
CA ASN A 150 -2.35 -3.04 14.48
C ASN A 150 -1.35 -3.42 15.58
N THR A 151 -0.51 -4.41 15.35
CA THR A 151 0.47 -4.87 16.34
C THR A 151 1.67 -3.93 16.45
N TYR A 152 2.21 -3.50 15.30
CA TYR A 152 3.49 -2.80 15.23
C TYR A 152 3.35 -1.31 14.93
N GLY A 153 2.14 -0.81 14.64
CA GLY A 153 1.89 0.57 14.22
C GLY A 153 2.20 0.80 12.74
N TYR A 154 1.51 1.78 12.15
CA TYR A 154 1.58 2.05 10.72
C TYR A 154 2.31 3.37 10.44
N TYR A 155 3.52 3.25 9.92
CA TYR A 155 4.43 4.36 9.60
C TYR A 155 4.30 4.76 8.12
N SER A 156 3.12 5.21 7.71
CA SER A 156 2.89 5.76 6.37
C SER A 156 1.61 6.60 6.34
N SER A 157 1.36 7.22 5.19
CA SER A 157 0.11 7.92 4.88
C SER A 157 -1.02 6.95 4.53
N GLY A 158 -2.16 7.44 4.03
CA GLY A 158 -3.23 6.57 3.55
C GLY A 158 -2.85 5.83 2.27
N GLU A 159 -3.22 4.56 2.19
CA GLU A 159 -2.91 3.65 1.08
C GLU A 159 -4.15 2.95 0.56
N SER A 160 -4.16 2.75 -0.76
CA SER A 160 -5.07 1.83 -1.43
C SER A 160 -4.28 0.64 -1.96
N PHE A 161 -4.43 -0.52 -1.33
CA PHE A 161 -3.83 -1.76 -1.82
C PHE A 161 -4.71 -2.43 -2.87
N SER A 162 -4.07 -2.91 -3.93
CA SER A 162 -4.62 -3.86 -4.91
C SER A 162 -4.12 -5.24 -4.54
N ILE A 163 -5.01 -6.15 -4.21
CA ILE A 163 -4.65 -7.49 -3.73
C ILE A 163 -5.38 -8.52 -4.60
N ALA A 164 -4.65 -9.47 -5.17
CA ALA A 164 -5.27 -10.54 -5.95
C ALA A 164 -4.57 -11.87 -5.71
N ASP A 165 -5.34 -12.93 -5.76
CA ASP A 165 -4.86 -14.30 -5.94
C ASP A 165 -5.48 -14.92 -7.21
N LYS A 166 -5.37 -16.23 -7.38
CA LYS A 166 -5.95 -16.93 -8.53
C LYS A 166 -7.49 -16.90 -8.58
N ASP A 167 -8.16 -16.58 -7.46
CA ASP A 167 -9.60 -16.69 -7.32
C ASP A 167 -10.29 -15.33 -7.15
N GLU A 168 -9.67 -14.38 -6.46
CA GLU A 168 -10.29 -13.12 -6.06
C GLU A 168 -9.40 -11.92 -6.33
N VAL A 169 -10.04 -10.76 -6.52
CA VAL A 169 -9.40 -9.45 -6.65
C VAL A 169 -10.04 -8.48 -5.64
N TRP A 170 -9.22 -7.77 -4.87
CA TRP A 170 -9.64 -6.87 -3.82
C TRP A 170 -8.98 -5.50 -3.94
N VAL A 171 -9.70 -4.47 -3.56
CA VAL A 171 -9.17 -3.14 -3.24
C VAL A 171 -9.32 -2.95 -1.73
N MET A 172 -8.25 -2.51 -1.07
CA MET A 172 -8.24 -2.22 0.36
C MET A 172 -7.73 -0.82 0.59
N ASP A 173 -8.60 0.06 1.10
CA ASP A 173 -8.21 1.40 1.54
C ASP A 173 -7.92 1.37 3.04
N LEU A 174 -6.81 1.98 3.46
CA LEU A 174 -6.44 2.07 4.86
C LEU A 174 -5.75 3.40 5.20
N ILE A 175 -5.85 3.78 6.46
CA ILE A 175 -5.16 4.94 7.02
C ILE A 175 -4.82 4.69 8.49
N GLY A 176 -3.72 5.28 8.97
CA GLY A 176 -3.33 5.20 10.37
C GLY A 176 -4.36 5.84 11.31
N LYS A 177 -4.24 5.52 12.60
CA LYS A 177 -5.02 6.15 13.69
C LYS A 177 -4.29 7.32 14.33
N GLY A 178 -3.11 7.68 13.82
CA GLY A 178 -2.21 8.62 14.47
C GLY A 178 -1.57 8.02 15.72
N HIS A 179 -0.98 8.88 16.56
CA HIS A 179 -0.40 8.43 17.80
C HIS A 179 -0.89 9.23 18.99
N LYS A 180 -1.03 8.55 20.12
CA LYS A 180 -1.24 9.14 21.45
C LYS A 180 -0.35 8.41 22.43
N LEU A 181 0.71 9.08 22.88
CA LEU A 181 1.64 8.48 23.84
C LEU A 181 1.10 8.56 25.27
N VAL A 182 1.10 7.43 25.95
CA VAL A 182 0.85 7.32 27.39
C VAL A 182 1.99 6.47 27.96
N ASN A 183 2.76 7.04 28.86
CA ASN A 183 3.96 6.40 29.44
C ASN A 183 4.98 5.92 28.36
N GLY A 184 5.08 6.63 27.26
CA GLY A 184 5.99 6.29 26.15
C GLY A 184 5.44 5.29 25.13
N GLU A 185 4.25 4.74 25.35
CA GLU A 185 3.61 3.80 24.42
C GLU A 185 2.49 4.46 23.62
N ASN A 186 2.37 4.11 22.35
CA ASN A 186 1.27 4.57 21.51
C ASN A 186 0.00 3.75 21.80
N VAL A 187 -0.97 4.37 22.50
CA VAL A 187 -2.27 3.76 22.83
C VAL A 187 -3.30 3.83 21.68
N ARG A 188 -2.94 4.45 20.53
CA ARG A 188 -3.77 4.53 19.31
C ARG A 188 -3.20 3.70 18.16
N LYS A 189 -2.19 2.88 18.39
CA LYS A 189 -1.55 2.06 17.38
C LYS A 189 -2.56 1.36 16.45
N GLY A 190 -2.23 1.30 15.16
CA GLY A 190 -2.99 0.57 14.17
C GLY A 190 -3.62 1.41 13.07
N ILE A 191 -4.54 0.80 12.34
CA ILE A 191 -5.19 1.36 11.15
C ILE A 191 -6.72 1.34 11.25
N VAL A 192 -7.35 2.22 10.48
CA VAL A 192 -8.75 2.10 10.04
C VAL A 192 -8.70 1.67 8.59
N TRP A 193 -9.50 0.69 8.22
CA TRP A 193 -9.46 0.10 6.90
C TRP A 193 -10.81 -0.42 6.44
N VAL A 194 -10.91 -0.59 5.14
CA VAL A 194 -12.01 -1.29 4.48
C VAL A 194 -11.45 -1.98 3.24
N ALA A 195 -11.86 -3.22 3.00
CA ALA A 195 -11.53 -3.95 1.78
C ALA A 195 -12.82 -4.30 1.03
N ARG A 196 -12.79 -4.18 -0.30
CA ARG A 196 -13.90 -4.59 -1.16
C ARG A 196 -13.42 -5.49 -2.27
N ARG A 197 -14.12 -6.60 -2.44
CA ARG A 197 -13.93 -7.50 -3.57
C ARG A 197 -14.41 -6.82 -4.86
N VAL A 198 -13.59 -6.89 -5.90
CA VAL A 198 -14.00 -6.53 -7.26
C VAL A 198 -14.83 -7.67 -7.81
N PRO A 199 -16.11 -7.43 -8.20
CA PRO A 199 -16.95 -8.50 -8.74
C PRO A 199 -16.34 -9.11 -9.99
N ASP A 200 -16.52 -10.42 -10.16
CA ASP A 200 -16.00 -11.10 -11.36
C ASP A 200 -16.63 -10.55 -12.63
N GLY A 201 -15.87 -10.46 -13.71
CA GLY A 201 -16.28 -9.81 -14.96
C GLY A 201 -16.06 -8.30 -15.01
N TYR A 202 -15.46 -7.70 -13.96
CA TYR A 202 -15.21 -6.26 -13.90
C TYR A 202 -13.71 -5.93 -13.95
N ILE A 203 -13.46 -4.69 -14.37
CA ILE A 203 -12.16 -4.02 -14.30
C ILE A 203 -12.27 -2.87 -13.32
N CYS A 204 -11.27 -2.70 -12.46
CA CYS A 204 -11.13 -1.57 -11.56
C CYS A 204 -9.81 -0.87 -11.82
N ALA A 205 -9.78 0.45 -11.67
CA ALA A 205 -8.55 1.22 -11.76
C ALA A 205 -8.55 2.29 -10.67
N HIS A 206 -7.38 2.55 -10.12
CA HIS A 206 -7.20 3.66 -9.18
C HIS A 206 -5.80 4.25 -9.27
N ALA A 207 -5.70 5.49 -8.83
CA ALA A 207 -4.47 6.25 -8.69
C ALA A 207 -4.62 7.12 -7.45
N ASN A 208 -3.63 7.37 -6.72
CA ASN A 208 -3.45 8.22 -5.52
C ASN A 208 -4.72 8.82 -4.87
N GLN A 209 -5.77 8.02 -4.74
CA GLN A 209 -7.05 8.38 -4.13
C GLN A 209 -7.68 7.16 -3.46
N ALA A 210 -8.24 7.32 -2.27
CA ALA A 210 -9.12 6.31 -1.69
C ALA A 210 -10.32 6.07 -2.62
N ARG A 211 -10.64 4.80 -2.88
CA ARG A 211 -11.65 4.41 -3.89
C ARG A 211 -12.94 3.90 -3.30
N ILE A 212 -12.91 3.44 -2.06
CA ILE A 212 -14.08 2.84 -1.42
C ILE A 212 -14.85 3.93 -0.70
N SER A 213 -15.90 4.46 -1.34
CA SER A 213 -16.77 5.51 -0.77
C SER A 213 -18.01 4.96 -0.08
N THR A 214 -18.42 3.74 -0.42
CA THR A 214 -19.58 3.05 0.18
C THR A 214 -19.29 1.56 0.32
N PHE A 215 -19.74 0.98 1.40
CA PHE A 215 -19.54 -0.46 1.65
C PHE A 215 -20.66 -1.00 2.55
N PRO A 216 -21.11 -2.25 2.32
CA PRO A 216 -22.05 -2.91 3.21
C PRO A 216 -21.34 -3.38 4.49
N LEU A 217 -22.00 -3.23 5.65
CA LEU A 217 -21.45 -3.68 6.92
C LEU A 217 -21.69 -5.17 7.21
N ASN A 218 -22.55 -5.82 6.44
CA ASN A 218 -22.99 -7.20 6.69
C ASN A 218 -22.83 -8.09 5.44
N ASP A 219 -21.69 -7.96 4.76
CA ASP A 219 -21.37 -8.75 3.57
C ASP A 219 -19.91 -9.26 3.63
N PRO A 220 -19.61 -10.22 4.53
CA PRO A 220 -18.26 -10.71 4.73
C PRO A 220 -17.65 -11.44 3.51
N GLU A 221 -18.48 -11.77 2.51
CA GLU A 221 -18.01 -12.36 1.26
C GLU A 221 -17.36 -11.32 0.33
N ASN A 222 -17.80 -10.05 0.42
CA ASN A 222 -17.38 -9.00 -0.52
C ASN A 222 -16.84 -7.73 0.17
N CYS A 223 -16.90 -7.68 1.51
CA CYS A 223 -16.44 -6.52 2.28
C CYS A 223 -15.93 -6.92 3.67
#